data_5b169f09dd1710c82cd9e26823423395
#
_entry.id   5b169f09dd1710c82cd9e26823423395
#
_cell.length_a   1.000
_cell.length_b   1.000
_cell.length_c   1.000
_cell.angle_alpha   90.00
_cell.angle_beta   90.00
_cell.angle_gamma   90.00
#
_symmetry.space_group_name_H-M   'P 1'
#
loop_
_entity.id
_entity.type
_entity.pdbx_description
1 polymer ?
#
loop_
_entity_poly.entity_id
_entity_poly.type
_entity_poly.pdbx_seq_one_letter_code
_entity_poly.pdbx_strand_id
1 'polypeptide(L)'
;KPKKDEDTPSKPQESTHKGSLITDATACPQDIAYPTDLDLLDDAREKTEELMDILFAVSTMQKKPRSYREKARKEYLKVAQKKAKTRKDIRTALKQQLGYLGRNIRSIDKILDTLEGIPLKKNQYKYLLVIQHLYQQQKSMYDAKTHSVEDRIVSIHQPHVRPIVRGKAKSKVEFGAKINITLVDGITFLDDFSWDAFNEGTRLQNSVEKYKERLGYYPKEVLADKIYCNRENRAYLKEKGINLKAKPLGRPSKQALSNQVSPGERNPVEGKFGQAKTAYGLDRIKARLSNTSESWVASIILVLNLVHLAEVALLWEIVKVLKLIFKEFLIVVNDFGYENKRDKKIRVA
;
A
#
# COMPACT_ATOMS: atom_id res chain seq x y z
N LYS A 1 38.05 -40.13 -46.34
CA LYS A 1 38.23 -39.63 -44.95
C LYS A 1 37.88 -38.16 -44.97
N PRO A 2 36.81 -37.68 -44.30
CA PRO A 2 36.56 -36.25 -44.12
C PRO A 2 37.32 -35.74 -42.88
N LYS A 3 37.82 -34.51 -42.98
CA LYS A 3 38.52 -33.76 -41.96
C LYS A 3 37.56 -33.41 -40.82
N LYS A 4 38.03 -33.57 -39.60
CA LYS A 4 37.40 -33.03 -38.38
C LYS A 4 37.51 -31.51 -38.41
N ASP A 5 36.41 -30.82 -38.32
CA ASP A 5 36.33 -29.39 -38.01
C ASP A 5 36.65 -29.20 -36.52
N GLU A 6 37.58 -28.30 -36.25
CA GLU A 6 38.02 -27.91 -34.93
C GLU A 6 36.88 -27.14 -34.23
N ASP A 7 36.42 -27.70 -33.12
CA ASP A 7 35.51 -27.02 -32.16
C ASP A 7 36.24 -25.81 -31.55
N THR A 8 35.89 -24.62 -32.04
CA THR A 8 36.24 -23.38 -31.38
C THR A 8 35.46 -23.27 -30.08
N PRO A 9 36.06 -23.13 -28.90
CA PRO A 9 35.32 -22.99 -27.65
C PRO A 9 34.54 -21.67 -27.69
N SER A 10 33.21 -21.78 -27.70
CA SER A 10 32.31 -20.65 -27.55
C SER A 10 32.60 -19.92 -26.24
N LYS A 11 32.97 -18.64 -26.35
CA LYS A 11 33.10 -17.73 -25.19
C LYS A 11 31.86 -17.83 -24.35
N PRO A 12 31.96 -17.87 -22.99
CA PRO A 12 30.79 -17.82 -22.14
C PRO A 12 30.04 -16.53 -22.45
N GLN A 13 28.78 -16.63 -22.88
CA GLN A 13 27.90 -15.49 -22.98
C GLN A 13 27.82 -14.87 -21.59
N GLU A 14 28.37 -13.67 -21.42
CA GLU A 14 28.19 -12.87 -20.22
C GLU A 14 26.68 -12.78 -19.94
N SER A 15 26.27 -13.24 -18.77
CA SER A 15 24.88 -13.19 -18.36
C SER A 15 24.43 -11.73 -18.40
N THR A 16 23.49 -11.42 -19.29
CA THR A 16 22.92 -10.06 -19.46
C THR A 16 22.13 -9.60 -18.22
N HIS A 17 22.04 -10.43 -17.18
CA HIS A 17 21.30 -10.22 -15.96
C HIS A 17 22.19 -9.67 -14.85
N LYS A 18 21.79 -8.56 -14.20
CA LYS A 18 22.57 -7.89 -13.16
C LYS A 18 21.68 -7.52 -11.97
N GLY A 19 22.28 -7.51 -10.76
CA GLY A 19 21.62 -7.07 -9.54
C GLY A 19 20.54 -8.01 -9.00
N SER A 20 19.95 -7.60 -7.90
CA SER A 20 18.86 -8.30 -7.25
C SER A 20 17.62 -7.39 -7.11
N LEU A 21 16.45 -7.95 -7.28
CA LEU A 21 15.17 -7.27 -7.08
C LEU A 21 14.49 -7.86 -5.85
N ILE A 22 14.21 -7.02 -4.85
CA ILE A 22 13.41 -7.42 -3.69
C ILE A 22 12.02 -6.80 -3.86
N THR A 23 10.96 -7.60 -3.83
CA THR A 23 9.59 -7.09 -3.96
C THR A 23 8.72 -7.50 -2.79
N ASP A 24 7.86 -6.59 -2.39
CA ASP A 24 6.84 -6.84 -1.36
C ASP A 24 5.70 -5.82 -1.47
N ALA A 25 4.55 -6.14 -0.83
CA ALA A 25 3.39 -5.27 -0.85
C ALA A 25 2.94 -4.90 0.58
N THR A 26 2.35 -3.71 0.70
CA THR A 26 1.78 -3.28 1.97
C THR A 26 0.52 -2.45 1.77
N ALA A 27 -0.34 -2.39 2.79
CA ALA A 27 -1.45 -1.46 2.83
C ALA A 27 -0.98 -0.09 3.34
N CYS A 28 -1.60 0.95 2.78
CA CYS A 28 -1.46 2.36 3.16
C CYS A 28 -2.82 2.82 3.70
N PRO A 29 -3.07 2.68 5.01
CA PRO A 29 -4.35 3.05 5.62
C PRO A 29 -4.64 4.54 5.48
N GLN A 30 -5.89 4.85 5.15
CA GLN A 30 -6.42 6.20 5.15
C GLN A 30 -6.84 6.64 6.56
N ASP A 31 -6.70 7.93 6.84
CA ASP A 31 -7.18 8.54 8.08
C ASP A 31 -8.70 8.69 8.05
N ILE A 32 -9.41 7.59 8.29
CA ILE A 32 -10.86 7.53 8.43
C ILE A 32 -11.24 6.89 9.77
N ALA A 33 -12.41 7.26 10.30
CA ALA A 33 -12.99 6.52 11.42
C ALA A 33 -13.22 5.06 11.02
N TYR A 34 -13.10 4.13 11.97
CA TYR A 34 -13.36 2.71 11.70
C TYR A 34 -14.79 2.53 11.20
N PRO A 35 -15.00 2.08 9.96
CA PRO A 35 -16.31 2.07 9.35
C PRO A 35 -17.14 0.88 9.87
N THR A 36 -18.17 1.17 10.65
CA THR A 36 -19.26 0.21 10.88
C THR A 36 -20.42 0.49 9.95
N ASP A 37 -21.21 -0.54 9.59
CA ASP A 37 -22.38 -0.34 8.73
C ASP A 37 -23.40 0.62 9.36
N LEU A 38 -23.48 0.60 10.69
CA LEU A 38 -24.39 1.47 11.44
C LEU A 38 -23.98 2.94 11.37
N ASP A 39 -22.68 3.22 11.54
CA ASP A 39 -22.14 4.58 11.49
C ASP A 39 -22.23 5.14 10.06
N LEU A 40 -21.90 4.32 9.04
CA LEU A 40 -22.05 4.71 7.63
C LEU A 40 -23.47 5.09 7.25
N LEU A 41 -24.48 4.35 7.78
CA LEU A 41 -25.88 4.67 7.54
C LEU A 41 -26.33 5.92 8.27
N ASP A 42 -25.79 6.19 9.47
CA ASP A 42 -26.09 7.42 10.22
C ASP A 42 -25.47 8.64 9.53
N ASP A 43 -24.20 8.58 9.15
CA ASP A 43 -23.53 9.64 8.38
C ASP A 43 -24.26 9.97 7.07
N ALA A 44 -24.68 8.92 6.33
CA ALA A 44 -25.44 9.07 5.10
C ALA A 44 -26.84 9.70 5.35
N ARG A 45 -27.51 9.30 6.44
CA ARG A 45 -28.80 9.87 6.85
C ARG A 45 -28.64 11.37 7.17
N GLU A 46 -27.67 11.73 8.01
CA GLU A 46 -27.43 13.13 8.36
C GLU A 46 -27.13 13.98 7.13
N LYS A 47 -26.28 13.45 6.23
CA LYS A 47 -25.97 14.17 4.98
C LYS A 47 -27.18 14.31 4.05
N THR A 48 -28.07 13.30 3.97
CA THR A 48 -29.32 13.44 3.19
C THR A 48 -30.29 14.44 3.80
N GLU A 49 -30.32 14.59 5.13
CA GLU A 49 -31.11 15.62 5.80
C GLU A 49 -30.64 17.04 5.46
N GLU A 50 -29.32 17.27 5.42
CA GLU A 50 -28.75 18.53 4.94
C GLU A 50 -29.12 18.82 3.46
N LEU A 51 -29.00 17.78 2.59
CA LEU A 51 -29.36 17.94 1.18
C LEU A 51 -30.85 18.24 0.98
N MET A 52 -31.73 17.60 1.76
CA MET A 52 -33.16 17.89 1.77
C MET A 52 -33.43 19.34 2.17
N ASP A 53 -32.72 19.87 3.17
CA ASP A 53 -32.89 21.26 3.62
C ASP A 53 -32.50 22.24 2.49
N ILE A 54 -31.38 22.00 1.81
CA ILE A 54 -30.90 22.81 0.70
C ILE A 54 -31.85 22.79 -0.49
N LEU A 55 -32.29 21.59 -0.90
CA LEU A 55 -33.18 21.41 -2.05
C LEU A 55 -34.58 21.95 -1.78
N PHE A 56 -35.12 21.75 -0.57
CA PHE A 56 -36.41 22.28 -0.20
C PHE A 56 -36.43 23.81 -0.24
N ALA A 57 -35.37 24.50 0.20
CA ALA A 57 -35.31 25.95 0.22
C ALA A 57 -35.45 26.60 -1.15
N VAL A 58 -35.17 25.87 -2.23
CA VAL A 58 -35.27 26.35 -3.63
C VAL A 58 -36.41 25.68 -4.41
N SER A 59 -37.17 24.78 -3.75
CA SER A 59 -38.30 24.07 -4.37
C SER A 59 -39.58 24.86 -4.32
N THR A 60 -40.53 24.50 -5.16
CA THR A 60 -41.91 25.06 -5.16
C THR A 60 -42.85 24.38 -4.15
N MET A 61 -42.32 23.41 -3.37
CA MET A 61 -43.11 22.65 -2.41
C MET A 61 -43.57 23.53 -1.21
N GLN A 62 -44.84 23.54 -0.90
CA GLN A 62 -45.39 24.29 0.25
C GLN A 62 -45.06 23.67 1.60
N LYS A 63 -44.82 22.35 1.66
CA LYS A 63 -44.57 21.61 2.89
C LYS A 63 -43.37 20.71 2.78
N LYS A 64 -42.42 20.92 3.68
CA LYS A 64 -41.19 20.09 3.76
C LYS A 64 -41.51 18.66 4.15
N PRO A 65 -40.94 17.64 3.44
CA PRO A 65 -41.07 16.24 3.84
C PRO A 65 -40.47 15.98 5.22
N ARG A 66 -41.10 15.06 5.98
CA ARG A 66 -40.60 14.68 7.31
C ARG A 66 -39.34 13.84 7.22
N SER A 67 -38.25 14.26 7.89
CA SER A 67 -36.99 13.53 7.96
C SER A 67 -36.81 12.63 9.18
N TYR A 68 -37.65 12.80 10.23
CA TYR A 68 -37.54 12.07 11.52
C TYR A 68 -36.17 12.14 12.19
N ARG A 69 -35.39 13.20 11.95
CA ARG A 69 -33.97 13.30 12.35
C ARG A 69 -33.71 13.05 13.83
N GLU A 70 -34.52 13.61 14.73
CA GLU A 70 -34.36 13.41 16.18
C GLU A 70 -34.60 11.96 16.61
N LYS A 71 -35.64 11.34 16.06
CA LYS A 71 -35.98 9.95 16.37
C LYS A 71 -34.89 9.00 15.83
N ALA A 72 -34.45 9.21 14.60
CA ALA A 72 -33.42 8.41 13.97
C ALA A 72 -32.08 8.50 14.74
N ARG A 73 -31.70 9.72 15.18
CA ARG A 73 -30.51 9.93 16.01
C ARG A 73 -30.61 9.23 17.37
N LYS A 74 -31.76 9.33 18.05
CA LYS A 74 -31.98 8.63 19.34
C LYS A 74 -31.86 7.12 19.19
N GLU A 75 -32.43 6.54 18.13
CA GLU A 75 -32.37 5.10 17.85
C GLU A 75 -30.94 4.64 17.49
N TYR A 76 -30.19 5.45 16.73
CA TYR A 76 -28.78 5.20 16.46
C TYR A 76 -27.96 5.19 17.76
N LEU A 77 -28.01 6.27 18.55
CA LEU A 77 -27.24 6.44 19.77
C LEU A 77 -27.51 5.33 20.79
N LYS A 78 -28.75 4.88 20.89
CA LYS A 78 -29.17 3.77 21.78
C LYS A 78 -28.33 2.51 21.55
N VAL A 79 -27.92 2.24 20.30
CA VAL A 79 -27.11 1.06 19.96
C VAL A 79 -25.63 1.41 19.85
N ALA A 80 -25.28 2.57 19.30
CA ALA A 80 -23.90 2.99 19.13
C ALA A 80 -23.14 3.08 20.48
N GLN A 81 -23.80 3.56 21.54
CA GLN A 81 -23.22 3.73 22.87
C GLN A 81 -23.19 2.45 23.73
N LYS A 82 -23.85 1.35 23.31
CA LYS A 82 -23.81 0.10 24.07
C LYS A 82 -22.40 -0.47 24.10
N LYS A 83 -21.89 -0.84 25.28
CA LYS A 83 -20.61 -1.55 25.44
C LYS A 83 -20.64 -2.94 24.79
N ALA A 84 -21.69 -3.71 25.04
CA ALA A 84 -21.93 -5.01 24.43
C ALA A 84 -23.16 -4.95 23.51
N LYS A 85 -22.96 -5.21 22.22
CA LYS A 85 -24.00 -5.18 21.18
C LYS A 85 -24.32 -6.61 20.76
N THR A 86 -25.58 -7.01 20.87
CA THR A 86 -26.01 -8.31 20.32
C THR A 86 -26.22 -8.22 18.80
N ARG A 87 -26.16 -9.35 18.11
CA ARG A 87 -26.48 -9.41 16.67
C ARG A 87 -27.89 -8.88 16.38
N LYS A 88 -28.86 -9.13 17.32
CA LYS A 88 -30.24 -8.65 17.20
C LYS A 88 -30.29 -7.12 17.31
N ASP A 89 -29.55 -6.52 18.25
CA ASP A 89 -29.49 -5.06 18.40
C ASP A 89 -28.97 -4.41 17.11
N ILE A 90 -27.85 -4.89 16.60
CA ILE A 90 -27.22 -4.36 15.37
C ILE A 90 -28.19 -4.49 14.19
N ARG A 91 -28.76 -5.68 13.98
CA ARG A 91 -29.69 -5.91 12.87
C ARG A 91 -30.94 -5.04 12.94
N THR A 92 -31.49 -4.81 14.15
CA THR A 92 -32.62 -3.92 14.35
C THR A 92 -32.27 -2.47 14.04
N ALA A 93 -31.11 -2.00 14.52
CA ALA A 93 -30.65 -0.65 14.26
C ALA A 93 -30.36 -0.42 12.75
N LEU A 94 -29.72 -1.37 12.06
CA LEU A 94 -29.51 -1.30 10.62
C LEU A 94 -30.84 -1.18 9.85
N LYS A 95 -31.85 -2.01 10.22
CA LYS A 95 -33.20 -1.91 9.61
C LYS A 95 -33.82 -0.52 9.77
N GLN A 96 -33.70 0.06 10.97
CA GLN A 96 -34.24 1.37 11.29
C GLN A 96 -33.51 2.47 10.48
N GLN A 97 -32.17 2.48 10.47
CA GLN A 97 -31.39 3.47 9.73
C GLN A 97 -31.62 3.35 8.21
N LEU A 98 -31.64 2.13 7.65
CA LEU A 98 -32.04 1.92 6.25
C LEU A 98 -33.42 2.46 5.94
N GLY A 99 -34.39 2.28 6.86
CA GLY A 99 -35.74 2.82 6.73
C GLY A 99 -35.76 4.35 6.70
N TYR A 100 -34.95 5.01 7.55
CA TYR A 100 -34.83 6.48 7.57
C TYR A 100 -34.14 7.00 6.32
N LEU A 101 -32.98 6.42 5.97
CA LEU A 101 -32.22 6.81 4.79
C LEU A 101 -33.04 6.63 3.49
N GLY A 102 -33.72 5.50 3.32
CA GLY A 102 -34.53 5.26 2.15
C GLY A 102 -35.76 6.23 2.05
N ARG A 103 -36.30 6.70 3.16
CA ARG A 103 -37.33 7.76 3.14
C ARG A 103 -36.72 9.11 2.72
N ASN A 104 -35.54 9.45 3.25
CA ASN A 104 -34.87 10.69 2.89
C ASN A 104 -34.52 10.73 1.38
N ILE A 105 -34.01 9.64 0.82
CA ILE A 105 -33.72 9.55 -0.63
C ILE A 105 -35.02 9.77 -1.42
N ARG A 106 -36.09 9.05 -1.14
CA ARG A 106 -37.38 9.25 -1.84
C ARG A 106 -37.93 10.67 -1.66
N SER A 107 -37.66 11.33 -0.54
CA SER A 107 -38.07 12.72 -0.32
C SER A 107 -37.23 13.68 -1.17
N ILE A 108 -35.94 13.42 -1.31
CA ILE A 108 -35.04 14.17 -2.20
C ILE A 108 -35.54 14.03 -3.65
N ASP A 109 -35.82 12.80 -4.10
CA ASP A 109 -36.34 12.57 -5.45
C ASP A 109 -37.62 13.41 -5.72
N LYS A 110 -38.60 13.37 -4.78
CA LYS A 110 -39.80 14.18 -4.87
C LYS A 110 -39.56 15.69 -4.91
N ILE A 111 -38.54 16.18 -4.19
CA ILE A 111 -38.18 17.60 -4.26
C ILE A 111 -37.55 17.92 -5.62
N LEU A 112 -36.68 17.06 -6.12
CA LEU A 112 -36.03 17.22 -7.42
C LEU A 112 -37.03 17.22 -8.58
N ASP A 113 -38.10 16.41 -8.49
CA ASP A 113 -39.20 16.40 -9.48
C ASP A 113 -39.96 17.77 -9.59
N THR A 114 -39.81 18.65 -8.61
CA THR A 114 -40.40 20.02 -8.63
C THR A 114 -39.42 21.09 -9.16
N LEU A 115 -38.22 20.71 -9.54
CA LEU A 115 -37.16 21.63 -9.92
C LEU A 115 -36.76 21.44 -11.40
N GLU A 116 -36.46 22.53 -12.11
CA GLU A 116 -35.96 22.51 -13.48
C GLU A 116 -34.47 22.10 -13.59
N GLY A 117 -33.95 21.36 -12.66
CA GLY A 117 -32.54 20.91 -12.62
C GLY A 117 -32.11 20.52 -11.22
N ILE A 118 -30.82 20.30 -11.06
CA ILE A 118 -30.26 19.91 -9.77
C ILE A 118 -29.44 21.07 -9.18
N PRO A 119 -30.01 21.91 -8.32
CA PRO A 119 -29.37 23.12 -7.79
C PRO A 119 -28.41 22.78 -6.62
N LEU A 120 -27.60 21.75 -6.81
CA LEU A 120 -26.60 21.32 -5.85
C LEU A 120 -25.19 21.70 -6.35
N LYS A 121 -24.34 22.17 -5.44
CA LYS A 121 -22.91 22.33 -5.72
C LYS A 121 -22.31 20.96 -6.06
N LYS A 122 -21.24 20.93 -6.88
CA LYS A 122 -20.55 19.71 -7.31
C LYS A 122 -20.29 18.71 -6.18
N ASN A 123 -19.84 19.18 -5.01
CA ASN A 123 -19.59 18.34 -3.85
C ASN A 123 -20.89 17.76 -3.24
N GLN A 124 -21.96 18.54 -3.16
CA GLN A 124 -23.26 18.12 -2.66
C GLN A 124 -23.88 17.05 -3.57
N TYR A 125 -23.80 17.26 -4.89
CA TYR A 125 -24.24 16.31 -5.89
C TYR A 125 -23.46 14.99 -5.80
N LYS A 126 -22.12 15.06 -5.61
CA LYS A 126 -21.31 13.87 -5.37
C LYS A 126 -21.79 13.09 -4.15
N TYR A 127 -22.10 13.75 -3.04
CA TYR A 127 -22.65 13.08 -1.85
C TYR A 127 -23.97 12.38 -2.16
N LEU A 128 -24.87 13.00 -2.89
CA LEU A 128 -26.15 12.39 -3.25
C LEU A 128 -25.94 11.06 -4.00
N LEU A 129 -25.08 11.06 -5.03
CA LEU A 129 -24.78 9.85 -5.80
C LEU A 129 -24.11 8.76 -4.96
N VAL A 130 -23.13 9.12 -4.15
CA VAL A 130 -22.42 8.17 -3.26
C VAL A 130 -23.38 7.55 -2.25
N ILE A 131 -24.29 8.35 -1.67
CA ILE A 131 -25.25 7.88 -0.67
C ILE A 131 -26.32 6.98 -1.29
N GLN A 132 -26.78 7.27 -2.51
CA GLN A 132 -27.70 6.39 -3.24
C GLN A 132 -27.05 5.02 -3.48
N HIS A 133 -25.79 5.00 -3.92
CA HIS A 133 -25.06 3.76 -4.12
C HIS A 133 -24.80 3.01 -2.80
N LEU A 134 -24.35 3.72 -1.75
CA LEU A 134 -24.19 3.16 -0.40
C LEU A 134 -25.49 2.52 0.11
N TYR A 135 -26.63 3.20 -0.08
CA TYR A 135 -27.94 2.67 0.33
C TYR A 135 -28.26 1.33 -0.36
N GLN A 136 -28.01 1.23 -1.66
CA GLN A 136 -28.19 -0.01 -2.41
C GLN A 136 -27.30 -1.13 -1.89
N GLN A 137 -26.01 -0.86 -1.66
CA GLN A 137 -25.06 -1.83 -1.12
C GLN A 137 -25.49 -2.31 0.29
N GLN A 138 -25.80 -1.38 1.19
CA GLN A 138 -26.21 -1.69 2.55
C GLN A 138 -27.55 -2.44 2.62
N LYS A 139 -28.49 -2.09 1.75
CA LYS A 139 -29.77 -2.77 1.61
C LYS A 139 -29.58 -4.21 1.12
N SER A 140 -28.77 -4.42 0.09
CA SER A 140 -28.45 -5.73 -0.46
C SER A 140 -27.77 -6.62 0.60
N MET A 141 -26.74 -6.10 1.29
CA MET A 141 -26.08 -6.83 2.39
C MET A 141 -27.03 -7.18 3.52
N TYR A 142 -27.93 -6.25 3.91
CA TYR A 142 -28.93 -6.49 4.94
C TYR A 142 -29.89 -7.61 4.57
N ASP A 143 -30.43 -7.58 3.34
CA ASP A 143 -31.39 -8.56 2.83
C ASP A 143 -30.74 -9.94 2.64
N ALA A 144 -29.56 -10.01 2.06
CA ALA A 144 -28.79 -11.23 1.86
C ALA A 144 -28.13 -11.77 3.14
N LYS A 145 -28.19 -11.05 4.27
CA LYS A 145 -27.51 -11.38 5.54
C LYS A 145 -25.99 -11.58 5.38
N THR A 146 -25.38 -10.84 4.48
CA THR A 146 -23.92 -10.85 4.24
C THR A 146 -23.27 -9.57 4.76
N HIS A 147 -21.92 -9.58 4.86
CA HIS A 147 -21.13 -8.40 5.20
C HIS A 147 -20.15 -8.06 4.07
N SER A 148 -20.35 -8.63 2.89
CA SER A 148 -19.52 -8.43 1.73
C SER A 148 -20.33 -8.03 0.51
N VAL A 149 -19.84 -7.07 -0.24
CA VAL A 149 -20.37 -6.60 -1.52
C VAL A 149 -19.17 -6.09 -2.34
N GLU A 150 -19.27 -6.19 -3.64
CA GLU A 150 -18.27 -5.66 -4.56
C GLU A 150 -18.18 -4.13 -4.41
N ASP A 151 -16.99 -3.58 -4.56
CA ASP A 151 -16.70 -2.14 -4.46
C ASP A 151 -17.26 -1.45 -3.21
N ARG A 152 -17.25 -2.17 -2.09
CA ARG A 152 -17.87 -1.72 -0.84
C ARG A 152 -17.40 -0.34 -0.43
N ILE A 153 -18.33 0.60 -0.34
CA ILE A 153 -18.11 1.94 0.21
C ILE A 153 -17.95 1.84 1.72
N VAL A 154 -16.85 2.36 2.25
CA VAL A 154 -16.50 2.40 3.67
C VAL A 154 -16.44 3.83 4.23
N SER A 155 -16.55 4.84 3.38
CA SER A 155 -16.65 6.25 3.77
C SER A 155 -17.41 7.03 2.71
N ILE A 156 -18.44 7.80 3.10
CA ILE A 156 -19.14 8.70 2.17
C ILE A 156 -18.30 9.91 1.79
N HIS A 157 -17.32 10.27 2.64
CA HIS A 157 -16.41 11.39 2.40
C HIS A 157 -15.27 11.00 1.45
N GLN A 158 -14.83 9.75 1.53
CA GLN A 158 -13.74 9.16 0.73
C GLN A 158 -14.20 7.86 0.06
N PRO A 159 -15.10 7.92 -0.93
CA PRO A 159 -15.75 6.75 -1.51
C PRO A 159 -14.81 5.85 -2.33
N HIS A 160 -13.59 6.28 -2.60
CA HIS A 160 -12.54 5.50 -3.25
C HIS A 160 -11.81 4.55 -2.29
N VAL A 161 -11.90 4.77 -0.98
CA VAL A 161 -11.25 3.91 0.02
C VAL A 161 -11.92 2.54 0.06
N ARG A 162 -11.11 1.49 0.11
CA ARG A 162 -11.57 0.09 0.12
C ARG A 162 -11.06 -0.68 1.33
N PRO A 163 -11.78 -1.74 1.75
CA PRO A 163 -11.29 -2.65 2.77
C PRO A 163 -10.18 -3.54 2.18
N ILE A 164 -9.04 -3.61 2.86
CA ILE A 164 -7.91 -4.49 2.51
C ILE A 164 -7.81 -5.55 3.60
N VAL A 165 -8.11 -6.79 3.25
CA VAL A 165 -8.01 -7.92 4.18
C VAL A 165 -6.54 -8.29 4.35
N ARG A 166 -6.08 -8.28 5.60
CA ARG A 166 -4.73 -8.72 5.98
C ARG A 166 -4.83 -9.86 6.98
N GLY A 167 -4.13 -10.95 6.73
CA GLY A 167 -4.10 -12.13 7.60
C GLY A 167 -3.40 -11.92 8.96
N LYS A 168 -3.26 -10.68 9.45
CA LYS A 168 -2.57 -10.35 10.72
C LYS A 168 -3.51 -10.47 11.92
N ALA A 169 -2.99 -10.99 13.04
CA ALA A 169 -3.77 -11.22 14.27
C ALA A 169 -4.37 -9.95 14.91
N LYS A 170 -3.69 -8.80 14.81
CA LYS A 170 -4.13 -7.54 15.46
C LYS A 170 -5.15 -6.73 14.63
N SER A 171 -5.09 -6.76 13.31
CA SER A 171 -6.04 -6.08 12.44
C SER A 171 -6.30 -6.95 11.23
N LYS A 172 -7.51 -7.50 11.14
CA LYS A 172 -7.91 -8.36 10.02
C LYS A 172 -8.16 -7.57 8.74
N VAL A 173 -8.56 -6.31 8.87
CA VAL A 173 -8.92 -5.41 7.76
C VAL A 173 -8.31 -4.04 8.01
N GLU A 174 -7.65 -3.48 7.02
CA GLU A 174 -7.22 -2.09 6.94
C GLU A 174 -8.03 -1.39 5.85
N PHE A 175 -8.18 -0.07 5.94
CA PHE A 175 -9.00 0.70 4.98
C PHE A 175 -8.12 1.74 4.30
N GLY A 176 -7.88 1.59 3.01
CA GLY A 176 -6.95 2.46 2.28
C GLY A 176 -6.58 1.91 0.93
N ALA A 177 -5.38 2.26 0.47
CA ALA A 177 -4.77 1.73 -0.74
C ALA A 177 -3.81 0.58 -0.42
N LYS A 178 -3.55 -0.27 -1.42
CA LYS A 178 -2.50 -1.28 -1.40
C LYS A 178 -1.44 -0.92 -2.42
N ILE A 179 -0.17 -0.97 -2.01
CA ILE A 179 0.96 -0.70 -2.89
C ILE A 179 1.84 -1.94 -3.02
N ASN A 180 2.48 -2.07 -4.18
CA ASN A 180 3.59 -2.98 -4.41
C ASN A 180 4.85 -2.14 -4.65
N ILE A 181 5.92 -2.45 -3.94
CA ILE A 181 7.21 -1.79 -4.13
C ILE A 181 8.29 -2.78 -4.52
N THR A 182 9.30 -2.27 -5.19
CA THR A 182 10.56 -2.98 -5.40
C THR A 182 11.72 -2.20 -4.80
N LEU A 183 12.69 -2.93 -4.27
CA LEU A 183 13.92 -2.38 -3.73
C LEU A 183 15.10 -2.90 -4.55
N VAL A 184 15.90 -2.00 -5.06
CA VAL A 184 17.09 -2.26 -5.87
C VAL A 184 18.23 -1.40 -5.34
N ASP A 185 19.30 -2.01 -4.86
CA ASP A 185 20.47 -1.33 -4.31
C ASP A 185 20.12 -0.23 -3.28
N GLY A 186 19.12 -0.48 -2.43
CA GLY A 186 18.65 0.45 -1.42
C GLY A 186 17.65 1.50 -1.91
N ILE A 187 17.44 1.67 -3.21
CA ILE A 187 16.45 2.56 -3.82
C ILE A 187 15.10 1.85 -3.92
N THR A 188 14.07 2.51 -3.45
CA THR A 188 12.68 2.02 -3.44
C THR A 188 11.90 2.55 -4.63
N PHE A 189 11.24 1.69 -5.37
CA PHE A 189 10.35 2.05 -6.48
C PHE A 189 8.91 1.68 -6.16
N LEU A 190 7.98 2.57 -6.41
CA LEU A 190 6.54 2.31 -6.35
C LEU A 190 6.12 1.67 -7.69
N ASP A 191 5.90 0.36 -7.68
CA ASP A 191 5.52 -0.36 -8.89
C ASP A 191 4.02 -0.33 -9.14
N ASP A 192 3.21 -0.54 -8.11
CA ASP A 192 1.76 -0.51 -8.21
C ASP A 192 1.14 0.25 -7.04
N PHE A 193 0.07 0.97 -7.35
CA PHE A 193 -0.84 1.60 -6.40
C PHE A 193 -2.27 1.21 -6.77
N SER A 194 -3.04 0.69 -5.83
CA SER A 194 -4.44 0.33 -6.08
C SER A 194 -5.29 0.59 -4.84
N TRP A 195 -6.49 1.11 -5.05
CA TRP A 195 -7.51 1.18 -4.01
C TRP A 195 -8.14 -0.18 -3.74
N ASP A 196 -8.17 -1.05 -4.74
CA ASP A 196 -8.68 -2.40 -4.60
C ASP A 196 -7.59 -3.35 -4.10
N ALA A 197 -7.99 -4.28 -3.25
CA ALA A 197 -7.10 -5.33 -2.78
C ALA A 197 -6.71 -6.25 -3.94
N PHE A 198 -5.41 -6.36 -4.21
CA PHE A 198 -4.88 -7.27 -5.23
C PHE A 198 -4.11 -8.42 -4.58
N ASN A 199 -4.05 -9.55 -5.29
CA ASN A 199 -3.15 -10.63 -4.93
C ASN A 199 -1.70 -10.23 -5.27
N GLU A 200 -0.83 -10.19 -4.28
CA GLU A 200 0.58 -9.78 -4.43
C GLU A 200 1.31 -10.63 -5.47
N GLY A 201 1.06 -11.94 -5.46
CA GLY A 201 1.68 -12.87 -6.41
C GLY A 201 1.43 -12.54 -7.88
N THR A 202 0.35 -11.81 -8.22
CA THR A 202 0.07 -11.40 -9.61
C THR A 202 0.92 -10.22 -10.07
N ARG A 203 1.64 -9.55 -9.16
CA ARG A 203 2.40 -8.33 -9.48
C ARG A 203 3.87 -8.57 -9.82
N LEU A 204 4.38 -9.79 -9.56
CA LEU A 204 5.80 -10.10 -9.74
C LEU A 204 6.31 -9.85 -11.16
N GLN A 205 5.58 -10.33 -12.15
CA GLN A 205 5.98 -10.21 -13.56
C GLN A 205 6.07 -8.74 -13.98
N ASN A 206 5.08 -7.91 -13.58
CA ASN A 206 5.11 -6.47 -13.81
C ASN A 206 6.32 -5.79 -13.15
N SER A 207 6.66 -6.16 -11.91
CA SER A 207 7.84 -5.63 -11.21
C SER A 207 9.15 -6.00 -11.91
N VAL A 208 9.26 -7.21 -12.45
CA VAL A 208 10.45 -7.65 -13.20
C VAL A 208 10.57 -6.90 -14.53
N GLU A 209 9.47 -6.69 -15.26
CA GLU A 209 9.50 -5.92 -16.51
C GLU A 209 9.82 -4.44 -16.23
N LYS A 210 9.26 -3.84 -15.19
CA LYS A 210 9.62 -2.47 -14.76
C LYS A 210 11.10 -2.36 -14.34
N TYR A 211 11.67 -3.39 -13.74
CA TYR A 211 13.11 -3.43 -13.45
C TYR A 211 13.93 -3.33 -14.74
N LYS A 212 13.56 -4.15 -15.75
CA LYS A 212 14.24 -4.12 -17.07
C LYS A 212 14.07 -2.78 -17.77
N GLU A 213 12.86 -2.20 -17.74
CA GLU A 213 12.57 -0.89 -18.35
C GLU A 213 13.46 0.21 -17.74
N ARG A 214 13.65 0.20 -16.43
CA ARG A 214 14.42 1.21 -15.70
C ARG A 214 15.94 1.05 -15.87
N LEU A 215 16.44 -0.19 -15.92
CA LEU A 215 17.88 -0.48 -15.85
C LEU A 215 18.46 -1.04 -17.16
N GLY A 216 17.62 -1.38 -18.13
CA GLY A 216 18.05 -1.92 -19.43
C GLY A 216 18.36 -3.42 -19.45
N TYR A 217 18.29 -4.11 -18.30
CA TYR A 217 18.57 -5.54 -18.15
C TYR A 217 17.66 -6.19 -17.12
N TYR A 218 17.49 -7.52 -17.18
CA TYR A 218 16.77 -8.27 -16.17
C TYR A 218 17.57 -8.45 -14.88
N PRO A 219 16.92 -8.60 -13.71
CA PRO A 219 17.60 -8.95 -12.47
C PRO A 219 18.18 -10.36 -12.55
N LYS A 220 19.33 -10.60 -11.95
CA LYS A 220 19.93 -11.95 -11.80
C LYS A 220 19.07 -12.80 -10.87
N GLU A 221 18.50 -12.19 -9.84
CA GLU A 221 17.68 -12.86 -8.84
C GLU A 221 16.54 -11.97 -8.34
N VAL A 222 15.46 -12.62 -7.94
CA VAL A 222 14.29 -11.99 -7.33
C VAL A 222 14.09 -12.57 -5.93
N LEU A 223 14.03 -11.70 -4.93
CA LEU A 223 13.73 -12.04 -3.54
C LEU A 223 12.28 -11.64 -3.24
N ALA A 224 11.46 -12.61 -2.88
CA ALA A 224 10.03 -12.38 -2.64
C ALA A 224 9.49 -13.29 -1.55
N ASP A 225 8.28 -13.00 -1.04
CA ASP A 225 7.62 -13.86 -0.09
C ASP A 225 7.01 -15.11 -0.76
N LYS A 226 6.61 -16.07 0.05
CA LYS A 226 5.98 -17.32 -0.38
C LYS A 226 4.79 -17.11 -1.33
N ILE A 227 4.02 -16.05 -1.15
CA ILE A 227 2.84 -15.75 -1.98
C ILE A 227 3.19 -15.53 -3.46
N TYR A 228 4.41 -15.08 -3.73
CA TYR A 228 4.92 -14.87 -5.09
C TYR A 228 5.39 -16.16 -5.78
N CYS A 229 5.51 -17.29 -5.04
CA CYS A 229 6.00 -18.56 -5.55
C CYS A 229 4.93 -19.40 -6.27
N ASN A 230 3.97 -18.78 -6.97
CA ASN A 230 2.98 -19.51 -7.75
C ASN A 230 3.60 -20.16 -9.01
N ARG A 231 2.86 -21.04 -9.68
CA ARG A 231 3.35 -21.79 -10.85
C ARG A 231 3.69 -20.87 -12.02
N GLU A 232 2.87 -19.85 -12.25
CA GLU A 232 3.01 -18.88 -13.34
C GLU A 232 4.30 -18.08 -13.18
N ASN A 233 4.54 -17.52 -12.00
CA ASN A 233 5.76 -16.76 -11.73
C ASN A 233 7.02 -17.60 -11.85
N ARG A 234 6.97 -18.87 -11.39
CA ARG A 234 8.12 -19.78 -11.55
C ARG A 234 8.40 -20.09 -13.01
N ALA A 235 7.36 -20.32 -13.83
CA ALA A 235 7.52 -20.58 -15.26
C ALA A 235 8.09 -19.34 -15.95
N TYR A 236 7.53 -18.16 -15.69
CA TYR A 236 7.99 -16.89 -16.22
C TYR A 236 9.47 -16.61 -15.87
N LEU A 237 9.85 -16.69 -14.59
CA LEU A 237 11.23 -16.43 -14.17
C LEU A 237 12.21 -17.44 -14.73
N LYS A 238 11.80 -18.72 -14.86
CA LYS A 238 12.62 -19.76 -15.50
C LYS A 238 12.83 -19.47 -17.00
N GLU A 239 11.79 -19.07 -17.71
CA GLU A 239 11.87 -18.68 -19.12
C GLU A 239 12.84 -17.51 -19.33
N LYS A 240 12.80 -16.52 -18.42
CA LYS A 240 13.69 -15.37 -18.46
C LYS A 240 15.10 -15.65 -17.90
N GLY A 241 15.37 -16.83 -17.37
CA GLY A 241 16.66 -17.17 -16.77
C GLY A 241 16.95 -16.46 -15.43
N ILE A 242 15.89 -16.04 -14.71
CA ILE A 242 15.97 -15.30 -13.45
C ILE A 242 15.85 -16.26 -12.27
N ASN A 243 16.75 -16.16 -11.29
CA ASN A 243 16.70 -17.00 -10.10
C ASN A 243 15.66 -16.48 -9.08
N LEU A 244 14.69 -17.31 -8.68
CA LEU A 244 13.73 -16.97 -7.63
C LEU A 244 14.23 -17.45 -6.28
N LYS A 245 14.58 -16.54 -5.39
CA LYS A 245 14.85 -16.79 -3.98
C LYS A 245 13.60 -16.50 -3.17
N ALA A 246 12.92 -17.56 -2.73
CA ALA A 246 11.73 -17.48 -1.88
C ALA A 246 11.49 -18.79 -1.15
N LYS A 247 10.70 -18.75 -0.06
CA LYS A 247 10.29 -19.99 0.62
C LYS A 247 9.43 -20.83 -0.31
N PRO A 248 9.77 -22.13 -0.54
CA PRO A 248 9.02 -22.98 -1.45
C PRO A 248 7.60 -23.26 -0.92
N LEU A 249 6.66 -23.47 -1.85
CA LEU A 249 5.32 -23.95 -1.56
C LEU A 249 5.37 -25.48 -1.37
N GLY A 250 4.91 -25.99 -0.23
CA GLY A 250 4.90 -27.43 0.08
C GLY A 250 6.24 -27.95 0.59
N ARG A 251 6.47 -29.30 0.46
CA ARG A 251 7.71 -29.97 0.88
C ARG A 251 8.85 -29.57 -0.05
N PRO A 252 9.92 -28.95 0.45
CA PRO A 252 11.03 -28.48 -0.39
C PRO A 252 11.82 -29.66 -0.98
N SER A 253 12.22 -29.56 -2.25
CA SER A 253 13.24 -30.42 -2.84
C SER A 253 14.64 -30.01 -2.36
N LYS A 254 15.65 -30.89 -2.51
CA LYS A 254 17.05 -30.57 -2.12
C LYS A 254 17.57 -29.29 -2.84
N GLN A 255 17.22 -29.11 -4.12
CA GLN A 255 17.55 -27.88 -4.88
C GLN A 255 16.76 -26.65 -4.40
N ALA A 256 15.51 -26.79 -3.96
CA ALA A 256 14.73 -25.70 -3.42
C ALA A 256 15.25 -25.21 -2.05
N LEU A 257 15.99 -26.05 -1.32
CA LEU A 257 16.63 -25.67 -0.06
C LEU A 257 17.86 -24.77 -0.29
N SER A 258 18.61 -24.95 -1.38
CA SER A 258 19.77 -24.09 -1.73
C SER A 258 19.35 -22.68 -2.21
N ASN A 259 18.11 -22.54 -2.72
CA ASN A 259 17.54 -21.28 -3.20
C ASN A 259 16.60 -20.63 -2.18
N GLN A 260 16.66 -21.03 -0.90
CA GLN A 260 15.89 -20.35 0.14
C GLN A 260 16.51 -18.99 0.44
N VAL A 261 15.63 -17.98 0.56
CA VAL A 261 16.01 -16.67 1.12
C VAL A 261 16.46 -16.90 2.57
N SER A 262 17.67 -16.51 2.90
CA SER A 262 18.10 -16.48 4.29
C SER A 262 17.28 -15.42 5.07
N PRO A 263 17.06 -15.62 6.39
CA PRO A 263 16.18 -14.73 7.17
C PRO A 263 16.53 -13.23 7.09
N GLY A 264 17.77 -12.87 6.72
CA GLY A 264 18.20 -11.47 6.63
C GLY A 264 18.06 -10.82 5.24
N GLU A 265 17.97 -11.60 4.17
CA GLU A 265 18.03 -11.07 2.80
C GLU A 265 16.80 -10.22 2.39
N ARG A 266 15.63 -10.44 3.03
CA ARG A 266 14.41 -9.65 2.81
C ARG A 266 14.21 -8.52 3.83
N ASN A 267 14.97 -8.50 4.93
CA ASN A 267 14.86 -7.46 5.96
C ASN A 267 14.93 -6.02 5.39
N PRO A 268 15.70 -5.72 4.34
CA PRO A 268 15.75 -4.37 3.78
C PRO A 268 14.39 -3.83 3.34
N VAL A 269 13.54 -4.62 2.67
CA VAL A 269 12.22 -4.14 2.23
C VAL A 269 11.26 -3.98 3.40
N GLU A 270 11.32 -4.88 4.39
CA GLU A 270 10.53 -4.77 5.62
C GLU A 270 10.99 -3.54 6.45
N GLY A 271 12.29 -3.27 6.49
CA GLY A 271 12.87 -2.07 7.11
C GLY A 271 12.38 -0.79 6.44
N LYS A 272 12.31 -0.75 5.10
CA LYS A 272 11.75 0.40 4.37
C LYS A 272 10.27 0.61 4.68
N PHE A 273 9.46 -0.44 4.77
CA PHE A 273 8.07 -0.31 5.22
C PHE A 273 7.95 0.17 6.66
N GLY A 274 8.80 -0.33 7.56
CA GLY A 274 8.87 0.14 8.93
C GLY A 274 9.15 1.64 8.99
N GLN A 275 10.21 2.09 8.33
CA GLN A 275 10.60 3.50 8.23
C GLN A 275 9.49 4.36 7.62
N ALA A 276 8.90 3.94 6.50
CA ALA A 276 7.81 4.65 5.84
C ALA A 276 6.59 4.84 6.76
N LYS A 277 6.24 3.81 7.53
CA LYS A 277 5.09 3.84 8.42
C LYS A 277 5.34 4.65 9.68
N THR A 278 6.48 4.44 10.36
CA THR A 278 6.74 5.08 11.66
C THR A 278 7.24 6.51 11.53
N ALA A 279 8.09 6.82 10.54
CA ALA A 279 8.70 8.14 10.40
C ALA A 279 7.94 9.06 9.41
N TYR A 280 7.31 8.49 8.37
CA TYR A 280 6.74 9.30 7.28
C TYR A 280 5.22 9.15 7.11
N GLY A 281 4.55 8.43 8.03
CA GLY A 281 3.09 8.36 8.10
C GLY A 281 2.43 7.56 6.97
N LEU A 282 3.10 6.54 6.42
CA LEU A 282 2.50 5.60 5.47
C LEU A 282 1.39 4.75 6.11
N ASP A 283 1.34 4.66 7.43
CA ASP A 283 0.31 3.99 8.20
C ASP A 283 -0.96 4.82 8.41
N ARG A 284 -0.92 6.13 8.05
CA ARG A 284 -2.04 7.06 8.23
C ARG A 284 -2.02 8.18 7.19
N ILE A 285 -2.56 7.92 6.02
CA ILE A 285 -2.65 8.88 4.92
C ILE A 285 -3.74 9.91 5.21
N LYS A 286 -3.36 11.18 5.41
CA LYS A 286 -4.28 12.27 5.76
C LYS A 286 -4.89 12.97 4.54
N ALA A 287 -4.35 12.78 3.36
CA ALA A 287 -4.91 13.30 2.12
C ALA A 287 -6.29 12.68 1.85
N ARG A 288 -7.28 13.48 1.43
CA ARG A 288 -8.69 13.06 1.34
C ARG A 288 -9.18 12.75 -0.06
N LEU A 289 -8.47 13.18 -1.08
CA LEU A 289 -8.82 12.91 -2.48
C LEU A 289 -7.97 11.77 -3.01
N SER A 290 -8.51 10.97 -3.92
CA SER A 290 -7.80 9.85 -4.53
C SER A 290 -6.42 10.26 -5.05
N ASN A 291 -6.37 11.26 -5.93
CA ASN A 291 -5.12 11.72 -6.54
C ASN A 291 -4.12 12.29 -5.52
N THR A 292 -4.60 13.05 -4.52
CA THR A 292 -3.70 13.58 -3.48
C THR A 292 -3.18 12.51 -2.54
N SER A 293 -3.94 11.46 -2.29
CA SER A 293 -3.48 10.31 -1.51
C SER A 293 -2.40 9.52 -2.25
N GLU A 294 -2.56 9.32 -3.55
CA GLU A 294 -1.54 8.71 -4.40
C GLU A 294 -0.25 9.52 -4.42
N SER A 295 -0.36 10.85 -4.64
CA SER A 295 0.78 11.77 -4.56
C SER A 295 1.45 11.76 -3.18
N TRP A 296 0.68 11.64 -2.10
CA TRP A 296 1.21 11.53 -0.75
C TRP A 296 2.06 10.27 -0.58
N VAL A 297 1.57 9.12 -1.02
CA VAL A 297 2.32 7.86 -0.98
C VAL A 297 3.58 7.95 -1.84
N ALA A 298 3.48 8.49 -3.06
CA ALA A 298 4.63 8.68 -3.94
C ALA A 298 5.69 9.61 -3.31
N SER A 299 5.27 10.68 -2.63
CA SER A 299 6.16 11.59 -1.90
C SER A 299 6.89 10.89 -0.75
N ILE A 300 6.23 9.98 -0.01
CA ILE A 300 6.88 9.18 1.03
C ILE A 300 7.99 8.31 0.42
N ILE A 301 7.73 7.65 -0.71
CA ILE A 301 8.74 6.85 -1.41
C ILE A 301 9.92 7.72 -1.88
N LEU A 302 9.64 8.91 -2.39
CA LEU A 302 10.70 9.87 -2.75
C LEU A 302 11.55 10.24 -1.53
N VAL A 303 10.94 10.58 -0.38
CA VAL A 303 11.66 10.91 0.85
C VAL A 303 12.52 9.74 1.34
N LEU A 304 12.01 8.49 1.30
CA LEU A 304 12.80 7.30 1.63
C LEU A 304 14.09 7.21 0.79
N ASN A 305 13.99 7.51 -0.50
CA ASN A 305 15.14 7.48 -1.40
C ASN A 305 16.11 8.64 -1.15
N LEU A 306 15.60 9.86 -0.90
CA LEU A 306 16.44 11.01 -0.57
C LEU A 306 17.23 10.79 0.73
N VAL A 307 16.59 10.23 1.76
CA VAL A 307 17.26 9.89 3.02
C VAL A 307 18.32 8.83 2.79
N HIS A 308 18.03 7.77 2.06
CA HIS A 308 19.00 6.75 1.72
C HIS A 308 20.22 7.31 0.96
N LEU A 309 20.01 8.16 -0.03
CA LEU A 309 21.08 8.81 -0.78
C LEU A 309 21.94 9.72 0.12
N ALA A 310 21.31 10.45 1.04
CA ALA A 310 22.02 11.28 2.02
C ALA A 310 22.88 10.42 2.98
N GLU A 311 22.36 9.28 3.46
CA GLU A 311 23.11 8.33 4.30
C GLU A 311 24.33 7.78 3.56
N VAL A 312 24.17 7.39 2.29
CA VAL A 312 25.27 6.88 1.45
C VAL A 312 26.33 7.97 1.22
N ALA A 313 25.92 9.20 0.91
CA ALA A 313 26.84 10.33 0.72
C ALA A 313 27.64 10.65 1.99
N LEU A 314 26.96 10.66 3.15
CA LEU A 314 27.61 10.88 4.46
C LEU A 314 28.64 9.79 4.77
N LEU A 315 28.30 8.52 4.57
CA LEU A 315 29.22 7.39 4.73
C LEU A 315 30.44 7.51 3.82
N TRP A 316 30.24 7.94 2.57
CA TRP A 316 31.33 8.16 1.63
C TRP A 316 32.31 9.23 2.14
N GLU A 317 31.84 10.36 2.66
CA GLU A 317 32.70 11.40 3.23
C GLU A 317 33.43 10.91 4.49
N ILE A 318 32.77 10.19 5.38
CA ILE A 318 33.42 9.57 6.55
C ILE A 318 34.54 8.62 6.12
N VAL A 319 34.31 7.76 5.15
CA VAL A 319 35.31 6.83 4.62
C VAL A 319 36.53 7.56 4.01
N LYS A 320 36.27 8.68 3.30
CA LYS A 320 37.37 9.52 2.79
C LYS A 320 38.25 10.08 3.90
N VAL A 321 37.60 10.66 4.94
CA VAL A 321 38.33 11.21 6.09
C VAL A 321 39.13 10.12 6.82
N LEU A 322 38.54 8.95 7.06
CA LEU A 322 39.26 7.82 7.68
C LEU A 322 40.45 7.35 6.84
N LYS A 323 40.32 7.30 5.52
CA LYS A 323 41.46 6.96 4.63
C LYS A 323 42.56 7.99 4.70
N LEU A 324 42.24 9.28 4.79
CA LEU A 324 43.25 10.34 4.98
C LEU A 324 43.99 10.19 6.30
N ILE A 325 43.26 10.01 7.43
CA ILE A 325 43.84 9.80 8.75
C ILE A 325 44.74 8.56 8.75
N PHE A 326 44.27 7.46 8.16
CA PHE A 326 45.08 6.23 8.07
C PHE A 326 46.34 6.39 7.26
N LYS A 327 46.30 7.18 6.15
CA LYS A 327 47.46 7.49 5.33
C LYS A 327 48.49 8.29 6.13
N GLU A 328 48.06 9.34 6.85
CA GLU A 328 48.94 10.14 7.71
C GLU A 328 49.54 9.28 8.83
N PHE A 329 48.77 8.42 9.45
CA PHE A 329 49.25 7.48 10.48
C PHE A 329 50.36 6.55 9.93
N LEU A 330 50.20 6.01 8.72
CA LEU A 330 51.19 5.16 8.08
C LEU A 330 52.49 5.91 7.77
N ILE A 331 52.42 7.19 7.40
CA ILE A 331 53.61 8.04 7.18
C ILE A 331 54.37 8.19 8.51
N VAL A 332 53.68 8.57 9.58
CA VAL A 332 54.28 8.71 10.90
C VAL A 332 54.92 7.41 11.40
N VAL A 333 54.25 6.27 11.25
CA VAL A 333 54.82 4.96 11.65
C VAL A 333 56.05 4.59 10.83
N ASN A 334 56.05 4.90 9.54
CA ASN A 334 57.25 4.66 8.69
C ASN A 334 58.42 5.57 9.09
N ASP A 335 58.16 6.85 9.39
CA ASP A 335 59.21 7.78 9.84
C ASP A 335 59.84 7.34 11.18
N PHE A 336 59.02 6.94 12.16
CA PHE A 336 59.51 6.34 13.42
C PHE A 336 60.28 5.03 13.18
N GLY A 337 59.89 4.23 12.19
CA GLY A 337 60.64 3.01 11.80
C GLY A 337 61.99 3.29 11.16
N TYR A 338 62.13 4.41 10.47
CA TYR A 338 63.39 4.84 9.88
C TYR A 338 64.35 5.44 10.92
N GLU A 339 63.88 6.25 11.86
CA GLU A 339 64.70 6.79 12.97
C GLU A 339 65.27 5.69 13.86
N ASN A 340 64.46 4.70 14.25
CA ASN A 340 64.94 3.56 15.04
C ASN A 340 65.96 2.68 14.31
N LYS A 341 66.00 2.66 13.01
CA LYS A 341 67.02 1.97 12.22
C LYS A 341 68.32 2.82 12.11
N ARG A 342 68.24 4.14 12.12
CA ARG A 342 69.42 5.03 12.16
C ARG A 342 70.11 4.97 13.51
N ASP A 343 69.38 5.03 14.60
CA ASP A 343 69.97 4.96 15.95
C ASP A 343 70.62 3.61 16.28
N LYS A 344 70.11 2.51 15.70
CA LYS A 344 70.78 1.20 15.82
C LYS A 344 72.10 1.10 15.00
N LYS A 345 72.25 1.82 13.90
CA LYS A 345 73.51 1.86 13.12
C LYS A 345 74.56 2.74 13.76
N ILE A 346 74.21 3.73 14.55
CA ILE A 346 75.15 4.62 15.24
C ILE A 346 75.72 3.97 16.52
N ARG A 347 74.99 2.97 17.12
CA ARG A 347 75.46 2.23 18.31
C ARG A 347 76.34 1.01 18.01
N VAL A 348 76.65 0.67 16.77
CA VAL A 348 77.44 -0.48 16.36
C VAL A 348 78.72 -0.03 15.56
N ALA A 349 78.96 1.28 15.44
CA ALA A 349 80.23 1.89 14.99
C ALA A 349 80.92 2.55 16.22
#